data_d3e2918e9a984ca62d8cca0aa8da8e1d
#
_entry.id   d3e2918e9a984ca62d8cca0aa8da8e1d
#
_cell.length_a   1.000
_cell.length_b   1.000
_cell.length_c   1.000
_cell.angle_alpha   90.00
_cell.angle_beta   90.00
_cell.angle_gamma   90.00
#
_symmetry.space_group_name_H-M   'P 1'
#
loop_
_entity.id
_entity.type
_entity.pdbx_description
1 polymer ?
#
loop_
_entity_poly.entity_id
_entity_poly.type
_entity_poly.pdbx_seq_one_letter_code
_entity_poly.pdbx_strand_id
1 'polypeptide(L)'
;QADYLSPKYHVVIANPPYKKKADLNDNLQAWLESCFVDGKYDLYQAFILRNAKLAVGDGYVAMITMQGWMFAPRYEAIRSNILTNCSILSMAQLGERAFDSIGGEVVSTTAFVLTNNRSPSLKGQFVRLTEGKNEDEKNQALLSAAKNPKSDIRFSASDDDFLIIPGQPLVFWASEQVRLAFHNYPTISEYIVTREGLTTGSNALFLREWHEVSQSEVAYGMTDEASAQESKKRWFPYVKGGGSRRWYGNFEHFVNWFDDGVELKNFKDEKTGRIRSHNYNGTYGFRAGFTWSGISSSDFAVRDVPVGFMFDAKGPMGFVNSSVSCEVIEAFLNSKVSSSFLRMLAPTLDFKLTHVLSLPLKQV
;
A
#
# COMPACT_ATOMS: atom_id res chain seq x y z
N GLN A 1 19.79 -35.38 -2.14
CA GLN A 1 19.30 -34.02 -1.92
C GLN A 1 19.84 -33.42 -0.62
N ALA A 2 19.89 -34.17 0.48
CA ALA A 2 20.43 -33.67 1.75
C ALA A 2 21.88 -33.20 1.63
N ASP A 3 22.70 -33.88 0.84
CA ASP A 3 24.13 -33.56 0.63
C ASP A 3 24.33 -32.19 -0.04
N TYR A 4 23.33 -31.67 -0.80
CA TYR A 4 23.36 -30.36 -1.45
C TYR A 4 22.65 -29.25 -0.65
N LEU A 5 21.80 -29.61 0.29
CA LEU A 5 21.01 -28.63 1.06
C LEU A 5 21.53 -28.41 2.48
N SER A 6 22.51 -29.17 2.92
CA SER A 6 23.19 -29.04 4.22
C SER A 6 24.44 -28.15 4.18
N PRO A 7 25.30 -28.19 3.16
CA PRO A 7 26.49 -27.34 3.08
C PRO A 7 26.14 -25.87 2.94
N LYS A 8 27.09 -25.02 3.29
CA LYS A 8 27.08 -23.60 3.02
C LYS A 8 27.85 -23.31 1.73
N TYR A 9 27.37 -22.28 1.01
CA TYR A 9 27.92 -21.91 -0.29
C TYR A 9 28.39 -20.45 -0.29
N HIS A 10 29.43 -20.14 -1.03
CA HIS A 10 29.90 -18.75 -1.22
C HIS A 10 28.96 -17.97 -2.10
N VAL A 11 28.28 -18.63 -3.02
CA VAL A 11 27.30 -18.01 -3.92
C VAL A 11 26.06 -18.90 -4.02
N VAL A 12 24.89 -18.30 -3.81
CA VAL A 12 23.58 -18.96 -3.99
C VAL A 12 22.79 -18.16 -5.01
N ILE A 13 22.37 -18.81 -6.10
CA ILE A 13 21.61 -18.17 -7.18
C ILE A 13 20.26 -18.87 -7.32
N ALA A 14 19.17 -18.10 -7.41
CA ALA A 14 17.84 -18.69 -7.60
C ALA A 14 16.86 -17.75 -8.34
N ASN A 15 16.00 -18.39 -9.13
CA ASN A 15 14.74 -17.82 -9.61
C ASN A 15 13.61 -18.69 -9.02
N PRO A 16 13.08 -18.33 -7.84
CA PRO A 16 12.10 -19.16 -7.14
C PRO A 16 10.71 -19.05 -7.79
N PRO A 17 9.83 -20.03 -7.56
CA PRO A 17 8.45 -19.94 -8.03
C PRO A 17 7.70 -18.80 -7.33
N TYR A 18 6.87 -18.06 -8.09
CA TYR A 18 6.00 -16.98 -7.59
C TYR A 18 4.62 -17.56 -7.26
N LYS A 19 4.45 -18.02 -6.02
CA LYS A 19 3.23 -18.68 -5.59
C LYS A 19 2.82 -18.17 -4.21
N LYS A 20 1.63 -17.57 -4.15
CA LYS A 20 1.07 -17.06 -2.90
C LYS A 20 0.81 -18.21 -1.92
N LYS A 21 0.93 -17.92 -0.61
CA LYS A 21 0.66 -18.90 0.45
C LYS A 21 -0.71 -19.56 0.27
N ALA A 22 -1.76 -18.80 -0.05
CA ALA A 22 -3.12 -19.31 -0.22
C ALA A 22 -3.26 -20.38 -1.34
N ASP A 23 -2.31 -20.41 -2.27
CA ASP A 23 -2.31 -21.37 -3.40
C ASP A 23 -1.46 -22.62 -3.11
N LEU A 24 -0.93 -22.74 -1.90
CA LEU A 24 -0.11 -23.88 -1.45
C LEU A 24 -0.99 -24.87 -0.67
N ASN A 25 -0.53 -26.12 -0.58
CA ASN A 25 -1.17 -27.11 0.28
C ASN A 25 -0.97 -26.79 1.78
N ASP A 26 -1.82 -27.35 2.64
CA ASP A 26 -1.86 -27.04 4.08
C ASP A 26 -0.53 -27.31 4.79
N ASN A 27 0.15 -28.42 4.42
CA ASN A 27 1.44 -28.78 5.02
C ASN A 27 2.51 -27.73 4.74
N LEU A 28 2.57 -27.24 3.49
CA LEU A 28 3.56 -26.21 3.11
C LEU A 28 3.20 -24.86 3.71
N GLN A 29 1.90 -24.52 3.82
CA GLN A 29 1.46 -23.32 4.52
C GLN A 29 1.88 -23.32 5.99
N ALA A 30 1.62 -24.42 6.70
CA ALA A 30 2.01 -24.57 8.10
C ALA A 30 3.54 -24.53 8.29
N TRP A 31 4.27 -25.14 7.37
CA TRP A 31 5.74 -25.10 7.40
C TRP A 31 6.28 -23.68 7.18
N LEU A 32 5.74 -22.91 6.23
CA LEU A 32 6.10 -21.50 6.04
C LEU A 32 5.82 -20.66 7.28
N GLU A 33 4.68 -20.87 7.94
CA GLU A 33 4.31 -20.17 9.17
C GLU A 33 5.23 -20.48 10.35
N SER A 34 5.77 -21.69 10.42
CA SER A 34 6.66 -22.10 11.50
C SER A 34 8.13 -21.76 11.25
N CYS A 35 8.61 -21.91 10.01
CA CYS A 35 10.02 -21.83 9.68
C CYS A 35 10.47 -20.51 9.03
N PHE A 36 9.53 -19.76 8.41
CA PHE A 36 9.78 -18.53 7.65
C PHE A 36 8.74 -17.45 7.94
N VAL A 37 8.52 -17.14 9.21
CA VAL A 37 7.49 -16.21 9.68
C VAL A 37 7.54 -14.87 8.93
N ASP A 38 8.72 -14.30 8.71
CA ASP A 38 8.92 -13.02 8.03
C ASP A 38 8.65 -13.09 6.52
N GLY A 39 8.77 -14.28 5.92
CA GLY A 39 8.59 -14.52 4.49
C GLY A 39 7.43 -15.45 4.14
N LYS A 40 6.43 -15.55 5.00
CA LYS A 40 5.34 -16.55 4.91
C LYS A 40 4.26 -16.27 3.86
N TYR A 41 4.19 -15.08 3.30
CA TYR A 41 3.08 -14.68 2.44
C TYR A 41 3.19 -15.14 0.99
N ASP A 42 4.42 -15.38 0.53
CA ASP A 42 4.69 -15.87 -0.81
C ASP A 42 5.93 -16.77 -0.80
N LEU A 43 5.94 -17.81 -1.64
CA LEU A 43 6.99 -18.81 -1.63
C LEU A 43 8.37 -18.20 -1.96
N TYR A 44 8.45 -17.25 -2.90
CA TYR A 44 9.73 -16.60 -3.23
C TYR A 44 10.37 -15.88 -2.02
N GLN A 45 9.57 -15.39 -1.07
CA GLN A 45 10.09 -14.73 0.13
C GLN A 45 10.79 -15.72 1.07
N ALA A 46 10.18 -16.90 1.25
CA ALA A 46 10.82 -17.98 2.01
C ALA A 46 12.15 -18.42 1.34
N PHE A 47 12.21 -18.39 -0.01
CA PHE A 47 13.44 -18.64 -0.74
C PHE A 47 14.52 -17.59 -0.49
N ILE A 48 14.17 -16.30 -0.38
CA ILE A 48 15.14 -15.25 -0.02
C ILE A 48 15.79 -15.59 1.33
N LEU A 49 14.97 -15.86 2.35
CA LEU A 49 15.45 -16.19 3.70
C LEU A 49 16.20 -17.54 3.72
N ARG A 50 15.74 -18.53 2.95
CA ARG A 50 16.41 -19.83 2.85
C ARG A 50 17.79 -19.71 2.19
N ASN A 51 17.90 -18.93 1.13
CA ASN A 51 19.14 -18.74 0.40
C ASN A 51 20.18 -17.98 1.25
N ALA A 52 19.74 -17.00 2.05
CA ALA A 52 20.61 -16.38 3.05
C ALA A 52 21.14 -17.41 4.08
N LYS A 53 20.28 -18.34 4.54
CA LYS A 53 20.71 -19.45 5.42
C LYS A 53 21.65 -20.45 4.72
N LEU A 54 21.60 -20.61 3.41
CA LEU A 54 22.50 -21.47 2.64
C LEU A 54 23.85 -20.80 2.32
N ALA A 55 23.91 -19.48 2.31
CA ALA A 55 25.18 -18.78 2.09
C ALA A 55 26.08 -18.83 3.34
N VAL A 56 27.41 -18.87 3.13
CA VAL A 56 28.38 -18.62 4.21
C VAL A 56 28.29 -17.19 4.71
N GLY A 57 28.87 -16.87 5.87
CA GLY A 57 29.10 -15.46 6.24
C GLY A 57 29.93 -14.80 5.13
N ASP A 58 29.58 -13.57 4.75
CA ASP A 58 30.14 -12.84 3.61
C ASP A 58 29.91 -13.49 2.22
N GLY A 59 29.10 -14.54 2.14
CA GLY A 59 28.67 -15.12 0.86
C GLY A 59 27.63 -14.26 0.15
N TYR A 60 27.36 -14.58 -1.11
CA TYR A 60 26.46 -13.83 -1.97
C TYR A 60 25.17 -14.60 -2.25
N VAL A 61 24.05 -13.86 -2.26
CA VAL A 61 22.75 -14.37 -2.67
C VAL A 61 22.25 -13.54 -3.84
N ALA A 62 22.14 -14.15 -5.02
CA ALA A 62 21.65 -13.49 -6.23
C ALA A 62 20.29 -14.07 -6.62
N MET A 63 19.29 -13.24 -6.76
CA MET A 63 17.94 -13.69 -7.08
C MET A 63 17.21 -12.75 -8.04
N ILE A 64 16.25 -13.34 -8.76
CA ILE A 64 15.19 -12.59 -9.42
C ILE A 64 13.87 -13.00 -8.81
N THR A 65 13.04 -12.02 -8.40
CA THR A 65 11.78 -12.26 -7.71
C THR A 65 10.72 -11.24 -8.14
N MET A 66 9.49 -11.43 -7.69
CA MET A 66 8.51 -10.34 -7.74
C MET A 66 8.99 -9.16 -6.90
N GLN A 67 8.78 -7.93 -7.39
CA GLN A 67 9.21 -6.70 -6.70
C GLN A 67 8.33 -6.31 -5.49
N GLY A 68 7.18 -6.94 -5.30
CA GLY A 68 6.21 -6.53 -4.27
C GLY A 68 6.78 -6.44 -2.86
N TRP A 69 7.77 -7.27 -2.52
CA TRP A 69 8.41 -7.24 -1.20
C TRP A 69 9.19 -5.93 -0.94
N MET A 70 9.59 -5.22 -1.98
CA MET A 70 10.31 -3.94 -1.83
C MET A 70 9.44 -2.85 -1.18
N PHE A 71 8.10 -2.91 -1.33
CA PHE A 71 7.23 -1.77 -1.00
C PHE A 71 6.00 -2.13 -0.16
N ALA A 72 5.36 -3.28 -0.42
CA ALA A 72 4.06 -3.56 0.18
C ALA A 72 4.16 -3.65 1.73
N PRO A 73 3.24 -3.01 2.48
CA PRO A 73 3.29 -2.97 3.95
C PRO A 73 3.32 -4.34 4.60
N ARG A 74 2.55 -5.30 4.07
CA ARG A 74 2.53 -6.68 4.61
C ARG A 74 3.87 -7.41 4.53
N TYR A 75 4.83 -6.88 3.77
CA TYR A 75 6.17 -7.45 3.58
C TYR A 75 7.27 -6.70 4.37
N GLU A 76 6.88 -5.86 5.31
CA GLU A 76 7.81 -5.12 6.15
C GLU A 76 8.73 -6.05 6.95
N ALA A 77 8.21 -7.16 7.50
CA ALA A 77 9.00 -8.10 8.28
C ALA A 77 10.18 -8.69 7.48
N ILE A 78 9.96 -9.09 6.23
CA ILE A 78 11.06 -9.61 5.39
C ILE A 78 12.06 -8.51 5.02
N ARG A 79 11.61 -7.26 4.77
CA ARG A 79 12.53 -6.14 4.53
C ARG A 79 13.39 -5.86 5.76
N SER A 80 12.77 -5.80 6.93
CA SER A 80 13.48 -5.62 8.20
C SER A 80 14.52 -6.73 8.43
N ASN A 81 14.13 -7.99 8.17
CA ASN A 81 15.05 -9.13 8.29
C ASN A 81 16.26 -8.99 7.35
N ILE A 82 16.03 -8.66 6.06
CA ILE A 82 17.11 -8.48 5.08
C ILE A 82 18.02 -7.32 5.49
N LEU A 83 17.45 -6.14 5.79
CA LEU A 83 18.22 -4.94 6.14
C LEU A 83 18.97 -5.06 7.48
N THR A 84 18.57 -6.00 8.34
CA THR A 84 19.24 -6.27 9.62
C THR A 84 20.39 -7.27 9.47
N ASN A 85 20.24 -8.27 8.61
CA ASN A 85 21.17 -9.41 8.56
C ASN A 85 22.05 -9.44 7.30
N CYS A 86 21.66 -8.74 6.24
CA CYS A 86 22.34 -8.69 4.95
C CYS A 86 22.61 -7.25 4.53
N SER A 87 23.40 -7.07 3.47
CA SER A 87 23.48 -5.79 2.76
C SER A 87 23.16 -5.97 1.29
N ILE A 88 22.43 -5.01 0.70
CA ILE A 88 22.09 -5.01 -0.71
C ILE A 88 23.25 -4.43 -1.51
N LEU A 89 23.96 -5.29 -2.25
CA LEU A 89 25.10 -4.88 -3.09
C LEU A 89 24.65 -4.24 -4.40
N SER A 90 23.66 -4.85 -5.04
CA SER A 90 23.09 -4.32 -6.27
C SER A 90 21.65 -4.76 -6.44
N MET A 91 20.87 -3.93 -7.13
CA MET A 91 19.48 -4.23 -7.44
C MET A 91 19.08 -3.57 -8.76
N ALA A 92 18.42 -4.33 -9.62
CA ALA A 92 17.76 -3.82 -10.81
C ALA A 92 16.24 -3.99 -10.65
N GLN A 93 15.52 -2.88 -10.51
CA GLN A 93 14.07 -2.87 -10.53
C GLN A 93 13.60 -2.97 -11.98
N LEU A 94 13.22 -4.18 -12.39
CA LEU A 94 12.82 -4.46 -13.77
C LEU A 94 11.38 -3.98 -14.06
N GLY A 95 10.51 -4.01 -13.03
CA GLY A 95 9.10 -3.67 -13.21
C GLY A 95 8.34 -4.71 -14.02
N GLU A 96 7.31 -4.25 -14.70
CA GLU A 96 6.49 -5.04 -15.63
C GLU A 96 7.23 -5.30 -16.94
N ARG A 97 6.80 -6.31 -17.69
CA ARG A 97 7.35 -6.63 -19.03
C ARG A 97 8.87 -6.88 -19.04
N ALA A 98 9.37 -7.47 -17.95
CA ALA A 98 10.77 -7.88 -17.86
C ALA A 98 11.08 -9.18 -18.63
N PHE A 99 10.03 -9.91 -19.02
CA PHE A 99 10.10 -11.15 -19.79
C PHE A 99 9.06 -11.13 -20.90
N ASP A 100 9.50 -11.12 -22.15
CA ASP A 100 8.60 -11.12 -23.31
C ASP A 100 7.79 -12.42 -23.44
N SER A 101 8.30 -13.52 -22.85
CA SER A 101 7.66 -14.84 -22.84
C SER A 101 6.50 -14.94 -21.85
N ILE A 102 6.40 -14.03 -20.86
CA ILE A 102 5.30 -13.98 -19.90
C ILE A 102 4.34 -12.89 -20.38
N GLY A 103 3.21 -13.31 -20.98
CA GLY A 103 2.23 -12.37 -21.54
C GLY A 103 1.69 -11.40 -20.48
N GLY A 104 1.82 -10.11 -20.76
CA GLY A 104 1.11 -9.04 -20.09
C GLY A 104 1.76 -8.41 -18.86
N GLU A 105 1.01 -7.51 -18.27
CA GLU A 105 1.36 -6.63 -17.14
C GLU A 105 1.32 -7.33 -15.77
N VAL A 106 1.27 -8.68 -15.75
CA VAL A 106 0.88 -9.46 -14.58
C VAL A 106 2.00 -9.63 -13.55
N VAL A 107 3.26 -9.54 -13.98
CA VAL A 107 4.41 -9.83 -13.10
C VAL A 107 5.42 -8.70 -13.15
N SER A 108 5.51 -7.95 -12.07
CA SER A 108 6.56 -6.94 -11.87
C SER A 108 7.70 -7.54 -11.06
N THR A 109 8.93 -7.49 -11.59
CA THR A 109 10.09 -8.19 -11.04
C THR A 109 11.23 -7.26 -10.63
N THR A 110 12.11 -7.80 -9.81
CA THR A 110 13.40 -7.20 -9.42
C THR A 110 14.48 -8.28 -9.37
N ALA A 111 15.66 -7.95 -9.86
CA ALA A 111 16.86 -8.76 -9.70
C ALA A 111 17.80 -8.10 -8.69
N PHE A 112 18.40 -8.87 -7.78
CA PHE A 112 19.25 -8.31 -6.74
C PHE A 112 20.36 -9.26 -6.30
N VAL A 113 21.40 -8.69 -5.72
CA VAL A 113 22.48 -9.39 -5.06
C VAL A 113 22.62 -8.86 -3.63
N LEU A 114 22.55 -9.78 -2.67
CA LEU A 114 22.82 -9.51 -1.26
C LEU A 114 24.17 -10.09 -0.86
N THR A 115 24.88 -9.48 0.07
CA THR A 115 25.90 -10.16 0.88
C THR A 115 25.25 -10.67 2.17
N ASN A 116 25.60 -11.89 2.58
CA ASN A 116 25.06 -12.53 3.80
C ASN A 116 25.78 -12.04 5.06
N ASN A 117 26.03 -10.74 5.12
CA ASN A 117 26.57 -10.02 6.27
C ASN A 117 26.20 -8.54 6.14
N ARG A 118 25.77 -7.94 7.23
CA ARG A 118 25.43 -6.53 7.21
C ARG A 118 26.68 -5.65 7.29
N SER A 119 26.78 -4.71 6.36
CA SER A 119 27.79 -3.67 6.34
C SER A 119 27.11 -2.28 6.22
N PRO A 120 26.83 -1.58 7.33
CA PRO A 120 26.02 -0.35 7.33
C PRO A 120 26.52 0.76 6.43
N SER A 121 27.83 0.87 6.27
CA SER A 121 28.47 1.90 5.42
C SER A 121 28.51 1.54 3.93
N LEU A 122 28.13 0.32 3.57
CA LEU A 122 28.15 -0.15 2.19
C LEU A 122 27.06 0.55 1.38
N LYS A 123 27.47 1.22 0.30
CA LYS A 123 26.52 1.79 -0.66
C LYS A 123 26.32 0.83 -1.83
N GLY A 124 25.15 0.21 -1.87
CA GLY A 124 24.72 -0.62 -2.99
C GLY A 124 24.48 0.21 -4.25
N GLN A 125 24.48 -0.48 -5.39
CA GLN A 125 24.20 0.09 -6.71
C GLN A 125 22.83 -0.35 -7.19
N PHE A 126 22.00 0.61 -7.57
CA PHE A 126 20.61 0.37 -7.95
C PHE A 126 20.35 0.93 -9.33
N VAL A 127 19.55 0.21 -10.13
CA VAL A 127 19.11 0.67 -11.44
C VAL A 127 17.59 0.53 -11.54
N ARG A 128 16.91 1.59 -12.01
CA ARG A 128 15.46 1.60 -12.18
C ARG A 128 15.10 1.47 -13.66
N LEU A 129 14.49 0.35 -14.04
CA LEU A 129 14.19 -0.02 -15.44
C LEU A 129 12.67 -0.07 -15.70
N THR A 130 11.86 0.60 -14.89
CA THR A 130 10.39 0.52 -14.93
C THR A 130 9.80 1.12 -16.21
N GLU A 131 10.51 2.03 -16.88
CA GLU A 131 10.01 2.72 -18.08
C GLU A 131 10.18 1.91 -19.37
N GLY A 132 11.08 0.91 -19.40
CA GLY A 132 11.28 0.05 -20.57
C GLY A 132 10.06 -0.81 -20.88
N LYS A 133 9.67 -0.87 -22.14
CA LYS A 133 8.43 -1.51 -22.59
C LYS A 133 8.57 -2.99 -22.92
N ASN A 134 9.78 -3.48 -23.06
CA ASN A 134 10.13 -4.87 -23.39
C ASN A 134 11.51 -5.23 -22.84
N GLU A 135 11.90 -6.48 -23.00
CA GLU A 135 13.17 -7.03 -22.51
C GLU A 135 14.38 -6.32 -23.12
N ASP A 136 14.36 -6.06 -24.44
CA ASP A 136 15.46 -5.40 -25.15
C ASP A 136 15.70 -3.96 -24.69
N GLU A 137 14.65 -3.16 -24.53
CA GLU A 137 14.77 -1.79 -24.03
C GLU A 137 15.36 -1.76 -22.63
N LYS A 138 14.93 -2.67 -21.74
CA LYS A 138 15.47 -2.79 -20.38
C LYS A 138 16.93 -3.22 -20.38
N ASN A 139 17.30 -4.16 -21.23
CA ASN A 139 18.67 -4.62 -21.38
C ASN A 139 19.58 -3.47 -21.86
N GLN A 140 19.19 -2.75 -22.90
CA GLN A 140 19.94 -1.59 -23.39
C GLN A 140 20.08 -0.50 -22.34
N ALA A 141 19.01 -0.18 -21.62
CA ALA A 141 19.02 0.79 -20.55
C ALA A 141 19.95 0.36 -19.40
N LEU A 142 19.93 -0.92 -19.01
CA LEU A 142 20.81 -1.48 -17.99
C LEU A 142 22.29 -1.38 -18.40
N LEU A 143 22.61 -1.79 -19.62
CA LEU A 143 23.98 -1.73 -20.14
C LEU A 143 24.50 -0.29 -20.25
N SER A 144 23.63 0.64 -20.66
CA SER A 144 23.94 2.07 -20.69
C SER A 144 24.19 2.64 -19.29
N ALA A 145 23.30 2.33 -18.33
CA ALA A 145 23.46 2.76 -16.94
C ALA A 145 24.70 2.18 -16.26
N ALA A 146 25.06 0.93 -16.59
CA ALA A 146 26.26 0.29 -16.07
C ALA A 146 27.55 1.00 -16.52
N LYS A 147 27.58 1.52 -17.75
CA LYS A 147 28.70 2.26 -18.33
C LYS A 147 28.74 3.73 -17.92
N ASN A 148 27.60 4.33 -17.54
CA ASN A 148 27.50 5.74 -17.21
C ASN A 148 27.13 5.94 -15.71
N PRO A 149 28.09 6.28 -14.86
CA PRO A 149 27.84 6.58 -13.43
C PRO A 149 26.88 7.75 -13.18
N LYS A 150 26.66 8.62 -14.18
CA LYS A 150 25.78 9.79 -14.09
C LYS A 150 24.40 9.54 -14.74
N SER A 151 24.05 8.30 -15.01
CA SER A 151 22.74 7.95 -15.57
C SER A 151 21.63 8.27 -14.58
N ASP A 152 20.55 8.89 -15.07
CA ASP A 152 19.37 9.28 -14.28
C ASP A 152 18.60 8.09 -13.71
N ILE A 153 18.81 6.88 -14.25
CA ILE A 153 18.19 5.64 -13.76
C ILE A 153 19.11 4.84 -12.82
N ARG A 154 20.34 5.33 -12.56
CA ARG A 154 21.31 4.72 -11.65
C ARG A 154 21.37 5.47 -10.33
N PHE A 155 21.28 4.74 -9.23
CA PHE A 155 21.25 5.26 -7.87
C PHE A 155 22.24 4.54 -6.99
N SER A 156 22.63 5.18 -5.89
CA SER A 156 23.43 4.57 -4.83
C SER A 156 22.79 4.88 -3.49
N ALA A 157 22.58 3.86 -2.67
CA ALA A 157 21.98 3.97 -1.35
C ALA A 157 22.62 2.96 -0.39
N SER A 158 22.64 3.28 0.89
CA SER A 158 22.98 2.33 1.97
C SER A 158 21.70 1.66 2.52
N ASP A 159 21.87 0.55 3.22
CA ASP A 159 20.76 -0.10 3.91
C ASP A 159 20.11 0.83 4.95
N ASP A 160 20.91 1.69 5.60
CA ASP A 160 20.44 2.66 6.58
C ASP A 160 19.52 3.73 5.96
N ASP A 161 19.70 4.07 4.69
CA ASP A 161 18.82 4.97 3.96
C ASP A 161 17.37 4.48 3.87
N PHE A 162 17.16 3.15 3.87
CA PHE A 162 15.83 2.54 3.83
C PHE A 162 15.19 2.46 5.21
N LEU A 163 15.98 2.37 6.28
CA LEU A 163 15.49 2.29 7.65
C LEU A 163 14.83 3.59 8.13
N ILE A 164 15.13 4.71 7.51
CA ILE A 164 14.60 6.03 7.84
C ILE A 164 13.10 6.14 7.52
N ILE A 165 12.65 5.50 6.45
CA ILE A 165 11.28 5.63 5.94
C ILE A 165 10.38 4.59 6.64
N PRO A 166 9.22 4.97 7.20
CA PRO A 166 8.29 4.05 7.82
C PRO A 166 7.91 2.88 6.91
N GLY A 167 7.94 1.65 7.45
CA GLY A 167 7.72 0.44 6.66
C GLY A 167 8.92 0.01 5.81
N GLN A 168 10.03 0.76 5.85
CA GLN A 168 11.32 0.44 5.22
C GLN A 168 11.22 0.11 3.72
N PRO A 169 10.45 0.86 2.90
CA PRO A 169 10.36 0.58 1.48
C PRO A 169 11.72 0.82 0.80
N LEU A 170 12.09 -0.05 -0.13
CA LEU A 170 13.37 0.06 -0.86
C LEU A 170 13.26 1.10 -1.99
N VAL A 171 13.07 2.36 -1.61
CA VAL A 171 12.91 3.51 -2.53
C VAL A 171 14.26 4.18 -2.80
N PHE A 172 15.19 3.46 -3.36
CA PHE A 172 16.56 3.89 -3.61
C PHE A 172 16.69 5.14 -4.50
N TRP A 173 15.62 5.52 -5.21
CA TRP A 173 15.53 6.76 -6.01
C TRP A 173 15.10 7.99 -5.20
N ALA A 174 14.74 7.82 -3.93
CA ALA A 174 14.40 8.94 -3.07
C ALA A 174 15.63 9.81 -2.80
N SER A 175 15.49 11.14 -2.97
CA SER A 175 16.58 12.07 -2.64
C SER A 175 16.85 12.09 -1.13
N GLU A 176 18.04 12.53 -0.76
CA GLU A 176 18.41 12.70 0.65
C GLU A 176 17.43 13.62 1.38
N GLN A 177 17.01 14.74 0.76
CA GLN A 177 16.05 15.68 1.33
C GLN A 177 14.71 15.01 1.62
N VAL A 178 14.27 14.11 0.76
CA VAL A 178 13.05 13.34 0.97
C VAL A 178 13.19 12.39 2.16
N ARG A 179 14.30 11.66 2.25
CA ARG A 179 14.56 10.77 3.39
C ARG A 179 14.64 11.55 4.70
N LEU A 180 15.35 12.69 4.69
CA LEU A 180 15.44 13.59 5.85
C LEU A 180 14.09 14.17 6.26
N ALA A 181 13.15 14.37 5.33
CA ALA A 181 11.79 14.79 5.69
C ALA A 181 11.10 13.74 6.56
N PHE A 182 11.19 12.45 6.22
CA PHE A 182 10.65 11.36 7.05
C PHE A 182 11.34 11.21 8.41
N HIS A 183 12.60 11.60 8.51
CA HIS A 183 13.35 11.54 9.77
C HIS A 183 13.06 12.73 10.68
N ASN A 184 12.99 13.94 10.10
CA ASN A 184 13.02 15.19 10.85
C ASN A 184 11.63 15.75 11.19
N TYR A 185 10.59 15.31 10.49
CA TYR A 185 9.24 15.85 10.71
C TYR A 185 8.31 14.79 11.30
N PRO A 186 7.39 15.21 12.18
CA PRO A 186 6.35 14.33 12.68
C PRO A 186 5.48 13.81 11.54
N THR A 187 4.85 12.68 11.76
CA THR A 187 3.92 12.13 10.78
C THR A 187 2.56 12.81 10.90
N ILE A 188 1.82 12.86 9.80
CA ILE A 188 0.46 13.44 9.77
C ILE A 188 -0.49 12.74 10.76
N SER A 189 -0.15 11.52 11.22
CA SER A 189 -0.92 10.79 12.25
C SER A 189 -1.02 11.50 13.59
N GLU A 190 -0.14 12.47 13.86
CA GLU A 190 -0.24 13.32 15.06
C GLU A 190 -1.39 14.34 14.96
N TYR A 191 -1.83 14.65 13.77
CA TYR A 191 -2.82 15.70 13.49
C TYR A 191 -4.18 15.17 13.05
N ILE A 192 -4.23 13.93 12.56
CA ILE A 192 -5.46 13.31 12.04
C ILE A 192 -5.61 11.87 12.50
N VAL A 193 -6.84 11.42 12.51
CA VAL A 193 -7.18 9.99 12.55
C VAL A 193 -7.87 9.60 11.25
N THR A 194 -7.65 8.40 10.76
CA THR A 194 -8.28 7.89 9.55
C THR A 194 -9.15 6.68 9.86
N ARG A 195 -10.26 6.52 9.14
CA ARG A 195 -11.19 5.41 9.32
C ARG A 195 -11.66 4.85 7.97
N GLU A 196 -11.76 3.54 7.91
CA GLU A 196 -12.54 2.86 6.87
C GLU A 196 -14.01 2.91 7.26
N GLY A 197 -14.88 3.16 6.29
CA GLY A 197 -16.29 3.21 6.51
C GLY A 197 -16.98 1.86 6.36
N LEU A 198 -18.27 1.91 6.04
CA LEU A 198 -19.08 0.71 5.90
C LEU A 198 -18.86 0.00 4.56
N THR A 199 -19.17 -1.29 4.53
CA THR A 199 -19.31 -2.09 3.33
C THR A 199 -20.74 -2.56 3.25
N THR A 200 -21.47 -2.27 2.17
CA THR A 200 -22.89 -2.60 2.04
C THR A 200 -23.15 -4.10 1.83
N GLY A 201 -22.18 -4.84 1.32
CA GLY A 201 -22.35 -6.23 0.88
C GLY A 201 -23.15 -6.37 -0.43
N SER A 202 -23.98 -5.38 -0.79
CA SER A 202 -24.66 -5.24 -2.07
C SER A 202 -25.00 -3.78 -2.36
N ASN A 203 -24.23 -3.16 -3.24
CA ASN A 203 -24.50 -1.78 -3.63
C ASN A 203 -25.87 -1.63 -4.32
N ALA A 204 -26.27 -2.60 -5.13
CA ALA A 204 -27.56 -2.56 -5.84
C ALA A 204 -28.76 -2.51 -4.90
N LEU A 205 -28.67 -3.11 -3.72
CA LEU A 205 -29.73 -3.08 -2.72
C LEU A 205 -29.69 -1.80 -1.87
N PHE A 206 -28.52 -1.37 -1.43
CA PHE A 206 -28.35 -0.39 -0.38
C PHE A 206 -27.91 0.98 -0.84
N LEU A 207 -27.47 1.15 -2.10
CA LEU A 207 -27.10 2.45 -2.63
C LEU A 207 -28.05 2.89 -3.72
N ARG A 208 -28.21 4.23 -3.81
CA ARG A 208 -28.92 4.91 -4.92
C ARG A 208 -28.11 6.14 -5.32
N GLU A 209 -28.24 6.53 -6.56
CA GLU A 209 -27.77 7.83 -7.01
C GLU A 209 -28.77 8.92 -6.63
N TRP A 210 -28.31 10.15 -6.55
CA TRP A 210 -29.12 11.27 -6.05
C TRP A 210 -30.46 11.48 -6.79
N HIS A 211 -30.52 11.13 -8.06
CA HIS A 211 -31.71 11.26 -8.89
C HIS A 211 -32.70 10.08 -8.77
N GLU A 212 -32.30 9.00 -8.11
CA GLU A 212 -33.15 7.81 -7.92
C GLU A 212 -33.99 7.87 -6.63
N VAL A 213 -33.80 8.91 -5.80
CA VAL A 213 -34.47 9.02 -4.51
C VAL A 213 -35.27 10.32 -4.40
N SER A 214 -36.44 10.25 -3.73
CA SER A 214 -37.19 11.43 -3.41
C SER A 214 -36.47 12.26 -2.34
N GLN A 215 -36.40 13.59 -2.54
CA GLN A 215 -35.83 14.52 -1.56
C GLN A 215 -36.55 14.45 -0.19
N SER A 216 -37.83 14.13 -0.19
CA SER A 216 -38.59 13.95 1.05
C SER A 216 -38.12 12.76 1.90
N GLU A 217 -37.43 11.79 1.31
CA GLU A 217 -36.92 10.58 1.97
C GLU A 217 -35.44 10.69 2.36
N VAL A 218 -34.78 11.82 2.06
CA VAL A 218 -33.37 12.05 2.36
C VAL A 218 -33.21 12.81 3.67
N ALA A 219 -32.28 12.36 4.51
CA ALA A 219 -31.85 13.04 5.72
C ALA A 219 -30.55 13.81 5.44
N TYR A 220 -30.63 15.12 5.42
CA TYR A 220 -29.47 15.99 5.30
C TYR A 220 -29.09 16.59 6.65
N GLY A 221 -27.79 16.87 6.84
CA GLY A 221 -27.28 17.60 7.99
C GLY A 221 -27.35 16.84 9.32
N MET A 222 -27.44 15.52 9.28
CA MET A 222 -27.36 14.72 10.49
C MET A 222 -25.97 14.85 11.11
N THR A 223 -25.90 14.90 12.44
CA THR A 223 -24.64 15.11 13.18
C THR A 223 -24.10 13.85 13.82
N ASP A 224 -24.98 12.87 14.01
CA ASP A 224 -24.69 11.60 14.70
C ASP A 224 -25.75 10.53 14.40
N GLU A 225 -25.56 9.33 14.93
CA GLU A 225 -26.48 8.20 14.78
C GLU A 225 -27.86 8.48 15.40
N ALA A 226 -27.91 9.24 16.51
CA ALA A 226 -29.17 9.53 17.20
C ALA A 226 -30.06 10.46 16.34
N SER A 227 -29.50 11.56 15.83
CA SER A 227 -30.21 12.47 14.93
C SER A 227 -30.65 11.77 13.63
N ALA A 228 -29.82 10.86 13.14
CA ALA A 228 -30.15 10.04 11.97
C ALA A 228 -31.37 9.12 12.24
N GLN A 229 -31.40 8.45 13.38
CA GLN A 229 -32.50 7.57 13.79
C GLN A 229 -33.80 8.36 14.04
N GLU A 230 -33.71 9.51 14.71
CA GLU A 230 -34.87 10.39 14.96
C GLU A 230 -35.50 10.96 13.67
N SER A 231 -34.69 11.12 12.63
CA SER A 231 -35.15 11.62 11.33
C SER A 231 -36.21 10.75 10.67
N LYS A 232 -36.21 9.45 10.96
CA LYS A 232 -37.05 8.40 10.33
C LYS A 232 -36.94 8.38 8.80
N LYS A 233 -35.88 8.95 8.25
CA LYS A 233 -35.60 8.95 6.81
C LYS A 233 -34.89 7.67 6.41
N ARG A 234 -34.99 7.34 5.13
CA ARG A 234 -34.40 6.12 4.58
C ARG A 234 -33.02 6.36 4.01
N TRP A 235 -32.81 7.48 3.34
CA TRP A 235 -31.63 7.74 2.54
C TRP A 235 -30.73 8.81 3.17
N PHE A 236 -29.45 8.51 3.24
CA PHE A 236 -28.45 9.37 3.84
C PHE A 236 -27.32 9.64 2.86
N PRO A 237 -26.79 10.86 2.75
CA PRO A 237 -25.65 11.16 1.89
C PRO A 237 -24.48 10.21 2.17
N TYR A 238 -23.84 9.75 1.09
CA TYR A 238 -22.84 8.69 1.18
C TYR A 238 -21.63 8.95 0.29
N VAL A 239 -20.44 8.89 0.88
CA VAL A 239 -19.16 9.02 0.18
C VAL A 239 -18.62 7.64 -0.14
N LYS A 240 -18.50 7.31 -1.43
CA LYS A 240 -18.10 5.98 -1.91
C LYS A 240 -16.67 5.90 -2.46
N GLY A 241 -15.93 6.99 -2.51
CA GLY A 241 -14.70 7.08 -3.28
C GLY A 241 -14.99 7.60 -4.69
N GLY A 242 -14.60 6.88 -5.73
CA GLY A 242 -14.83 7.30 -7.12
C GLY A 242 -13.60 7.88 -7.79
N GLY A 243 -13.78 8.63 -8.88
CA GLY A 243 -12.70 9.23 -9.65
C GLY A 243 -11.86 10.22 -8.85
N SER A 244 -10.65 10.50 -9.33
CA SER A 244 -9.76 11.48 -8.69
C SER A 244 -10.34 12.88 -8.84
N ARG A 245 -10.76 13.47 -7.72
CA ARG A 245 -11.19 14.87 -7.60
C ARG A 245 -10.54 15.50 -6.37
N ARG A 246 -10.03 16.71 -6.52
CA ARG A 246 -9.46 17.51 -5.44
C ARG A 246 -10.50 18.50 -4.90
N TRP A 247 -10.45 18.75 -3.62
CA TRP A 247 -11.18 19.79 -2.90
C TRP A 247 -12.67 19.51 -2.71
N TYR A 248 -13.42 19.08 -3.73
CA TYR A 248 -14.85 18.88 -3.67
C TYR A 248 -15.35 17.85 -4.68
N GLY A 249 -16.43 17.11 -4.36
CA GLY A 249 -17.16 16.23 -5.28
C GLY A 249 -17.24 14.76 -4.88
N ASN A 250 -17.79 13.96 -5.79
CA ASN A 250 -18.13 12.55 -5.60
C ASN A 250 -19.21 12.32 -4.52
N PHE A 251 -20.25 13.15 -4.53
CA PHE A 251 -21.39 13.11 -3.61
C PHE A 251 -22.67 12.63 -4.29
N GLU A 252 -22.52 11.73 -5.26
CA GLU A 252 -23.61 11.25 -6.10
C GLU A 252 -24.48 10.18 -5.43
N HIS A 253 -24.07 9.63 -4.30
CA HIS A 253 -24.70 8.45 -3.71
C HIS A 253 -25.42 8.75 -2.40
N PHE A 254 -26.48 7.97 -2.17
CA PHE A 254 -27.17 7.82 -0.89
C PHE A 254 -27.14 6.37 -0.45
N VAL A 255 -27.03 6.12 0.85
CA VAL A 255 -27.13 4.80 1.46
C VAL A 255 -28.45 4.64 2.19
N ASN A 256 -29.07 3.47 2.08
CA ASN A 256 -30.21 3.10 2.91
C ASN A 256 -29.70 2.82 4.34
N TRP A 257 -30.01 3.75 5.24
CA TRP A 257 -29.66 3.66 6.66
C TRP A 257 -30.89 3.77 7.56
N PHE A 258 -32.06 3.36 7.04
CA PHE A 258 -33.31 3.38 7.80
C PHE A 258 -33.18 2.56 9.08
N ASP A 259 -33.71 3.09 10.19
CA ASP A 259 -33.70 2.47 11.51
C ASP A 259 -32.30 1.99 11.91
N ASP A 260 -31.34 2.91 11.90
CA ASP A 260 -29.93 2.66 12.19
C ASP A 260 -29.31 1.55 11.31
N GLY A 261 -29.76 1.48 10.06
CA GLY A 261 -29.23 0.55 9.06
C GLY A 261 -29.52 -0.92 9.35
N VAL A 262 -30.60 -1.22 10.02
CA VAL A 262 -30.99 -2.58 10.43
C VAL A 262 -31.00 -3.57 9.27
N GLU A 263 -31.51 -3.16 8.09
CA GLU A 263 -31.53 -4.01 6.89
C GLU A 263 -30.11 -4.33 6.42
N LEU A 264 -29.26 -3.32 6.36
CA LEU A 264 -27.88 -3.44 5.93
C LEU A 264 -27.05 -4.27 6.94
N LYS A 265 -27.16 -3.95 8.22
CA LYS A 265 -26.41 -4.65 9.30
C LYS A 265 -26.73 -6.14 9.40
N ASN A 266 -27.94 -6.54 9.00
CA ASN A 266 -28.39 -7.93 9.02
C ASN A 266 -28.37 -8.63 7.65
N PHE A 267 -27.82 -8.00 6.63
CA PHE A 267 -27.75 -8.56 5.28
C PHE A 267 -26.82 -9.77 5.24
N LYS A 268 -27.41 -10.94 4.93
CA LYS A 268 -26.71 -12.23 4.94
C LYS A 268 -26.57 -12.80 3.55
N ASP A 269 -25.54 -13.58 3.38
CA ASP A 269 -25.36 -14.44 2.23
C ASP A 269 -26.34 -15.64 2.31
N GLU A 270 -27.11 -15.87 1.27
CA GLU A 270 -28.16 -16.91 1.24
C GLU A 270 -27.60 -18.33 1.39
N LYS A 271 -26.37 -18.57 0.91
CA LYS A 271 -25.77 -19.91 0.93
C LYS A 271 -25.03 -20.20 2.23
N THR A 272 -24.33 -19.21 2.77
CA THR A 272 -23.45 -19.40 3.92
C THR A 272 -24.05 -18.89 5.23
N GLY A 273 -25.13 -18.09 5.18
CA GLY A 273 -25.73 -17.42 6.33
C GLY A 273 -24.85 -16.34 6.98
N ARG A 274 -23.68 -16.04 6.42
CA ARG A 274 -22.76 -15.04 6.96
C ARG A 274 -23.22 -13.63 6.60
N ILE A 275 -23.05 -12.70 7.53
CA ILE A 275 -23.29 -11.27 7.27
C ILE A 275 -22.31 -10.80 6.20
N ARG A 276 -22.81 -10.13 5.15
CA ARG A 276 -22.03 -9.62 4.02
C ARG A 276 -21.63 -8.16 4.19
N SER A 277 -22.37 -7.42 4.99
CA SER A 277 -22.07 -6.01 5.29
C SER A 277 -21.14 -5.90 6.48
N HIS A 278 -20.43 -4.77 6.58
CA HIS A 278 -19.62 -4.43 7.74
C HIS A 278 -19.74 -2.94 8.02
N ASN A 279 -19.95 -2.56 9.28
CA ASN A 279 -19.95 -1.19 9.76
C ASN A 279 -18.82 -1.01 10.78
N TYR A 280 -17.59 -0.88 10.28
CA TYR A 280 -16.39 -0.89 11.13
C TYR A 280 -16.25 0.33 12.05
N ASN A 281 -16.72 1.50 11.64
CA ASN A 281 -16.49 2.76 12.34
C ASN A 281 -17.74 3.66 12.33
N GLY A 282 -18.91 3.10 12.65
CA GLY A 282 -20.21 3.79 12.63
C GLY A 282 -20.22 5.09 13.41
N THR A 283 -19.58 5.14 14.58
CA THR A 283 -19.47 6.34 15.43
C THR A 283 -18.75 7.53 14.77
N TYR A 284 -18.10 7.31 13.63
CA TYR A 284 -17.50 8.37 12.82
C TYR A 284 -18.39 8.79 11.66
N GLY A 285 -19.52 8.14 11.43
CA GLY A 285 -20.55 8.58 10.50
C GLY A 285 -21.05 9.98 10.84
N PHE A 286 -21.48 10.70 9.82
CA PHE A 286 -22.05 12.05 9.89
C PHE A 286 -21.09 13.17 10.28
N ARG A 287 -19.85 12.89 10.68
CA ARG A 287 -18.86 13.90 11.06
C ARG A 287 -18.22 14.52 9.81
N ALA A 288 -17.93 15.83 9.92
CA ALA A 288 -17.12 16.52 8.91
C ALA A 288 -15.67 15.99 8.89
N GLY A 289 -15.05 16.00 7.73
CA GLY A 289 -13.68 15.57 7.52
C GLY A 289 -13.31 15.61 6.05
N PHE A 290 -12.34 14.84 5.64
CA PHE A 290 -11.97 14.73 4.24
C PHE A 290 -11.88 13.24 3.80
N THR A 291 -11.99 13.01 2.50
CA THR A 291 -11.95 11.65 1.92
C THR A 291 -11.01 11.57 0.74
N TRP A 292 -10.61 10.36 0.41
CA TRP A 292 -9.89 10.02 -0.81
C TRP A 292 -10.38 8.70 -1.40
N SER A 293 -9.97 8.42 -2.63
CA SER A 293 -10.22 7.12 -3.24
C SER A 293 -9.08 6.17 -2.90
N GLY A 294 -9.36 5.11 -2.15
CA GLY A 294 -8.34 4.15 -1.70
C GLY A 294 -7.63 3.44 -2.85
N ILE A 295 -8.33 3.25 -3.98
CA ILE A 295 -7.75 2.73 -5.23
C ILE A 295 -8.01 3.75 -6.32
N SER A 296 -6.97 4.17 -7.02
CA SER A 296 -7.08 5.13 -8.12
C SER A 296 -6.14 4.76 -9.26
N SER A 297 -6.56 4.98 -10.50
CA SER A 297 -5.69 4.92 -11.67
C SER A 297 -4.95 6.24 -11.94
N SER A 298 -5.21 7.26 -11.13
CA SER A 298 -4.64 8.60 -11.21
C SER A 298 -3.98 9.02 -9.91
N ASP A 299 -3.48 10.25 -9.86
CA ASP A 299 -2.86 10.82 -8.66
C ASP A 299 -3.79 10.78 -7.44
N PHE A 300 -3.17 10.69 -6.28
CA PHE A 300 -3.86 10.87 -5.00
C PHE A 300 -4.51 12.24 -4.93
N ALA A 301 -5.75 12.26 -4.46
CA ALA A 301 -6.54 13.46 -4.33
C ALA A 301 -7.47 13.35 -3.13
N VAL A 302 -7.48 14.38 -2.31
CA VAL A 302 -8.43 14.51 -1.19
C VAL A 302 -9.45 15.60 -1.45
N ARG A 303 -10.61 15.45 -0.84
CA ARG A 303 -11.75 16.38 -0.94
C ARG A 303 -12.47 16.48 0.39
N ASP A 304 -12.95 17.66 0.68
CA ASP A 304 -13.76 17.97 1.87
C ASP A 304 -15.04 17.13 1.89
N VAL A 305 -15.46 16.73 3.07
CA VAL A 305 -16.73 16.07 3.34
C VAL A 305 -17.43 16.80 4.47
N PRO A 306 -18.53 17.49 4.19
CA PRO A 306 -19.28 18.20 5.22
C PRO A 306 -19.99 17.26 6.19
N VAL A 307 -20.52 17.82 7.27
CA VAL A 307 -21.39 17.10 8.21
C VAL A 307 -22.58 16.47 7.48
N GLY A 308 -22.98 15.28 7.89
CA GLY A 308 -24.17 14.61 7.40
C GLY A 308 -23.93 13.47 6.41
N PHE A 309 -22.69 13.08 6.19
CA PHE A 309 -22.32 11.98 5.31
C PHE A 309 -21.92 10.72 6.07
N MET A 310 -22.32 9.60 5.54
CA MET A 310 -21.72 8.31 5.81
C MET A 310 -20.68 7.98 4.73
N PHE A 311 -19.79 7.00 4.95
CA PHE A 311 -18.68 6.75 4.04
C PHE A 311 -18.37 5.26 3.86
N ASP A 312 -17.76 4.94 2.72
CA ASP A 312 -17.40 3.58 2.27
C ASP A 312 -15.99 3.18 2.74
N ALA A 313 -15.76 1.88 2.85
CA ALA A 313 -14.43 1.34 3.10
C ALA A 313 -13.43 1.66 1.98
N LYS A 314 -13.89 1.86 0.73
CA LYS A 314 -13.05 2.26 -0.41
C LYS A 314 -12.96 3.78 -0.61
N GLY A 315 -13.77 4.54 0.12
CA GLY A 315 -13.68 5.98 0.29
C GLY A 315 -13.42 6.31 1.76
N PRO A 316 -12.26 5.93 2.29
CA PRO A 316 -11.95 6.17 3.70
C PRO A 316 -11.94 7.67 4.02
N MET A 317 -12.15 7.98 5.27
CA MET A 317 -12.14 9.37 5.73
C MET A 317 -11.02 9.65 6.73
N GLY A 318 -10.52 10.89 6.68
CA GLY A 318 -9.66 11.50 7.66
C GLY A 318 -10.41 12.56 8.48
N PHE A 319 -10.12 12.60 9.77
CA PHE A 319 -10.70 13.51 10.74
C PHE A 319 -9.58 14.22 11.47
N VAL A 320 -9.63 15.55 11.55
CA VAL A 320 -8.64 16.33 12.28
C VAL A 320 -8.90 16.21 13.79
N ASN A 321 -7.85 15.95 14.54
CA ASN A 321 -7.88 15.78 15.99
C ASN A 321 -6.95 16.76 16.74
N SER A 322 -6.49 17.80 16.04
CA SER A 322 -5.53 18.80 16.53
C SER A 322 -6.02 20.22 16.29
N SER A 323 -5.20 21.21 16.63
CA SER A 323 -5.45 22.62 16.36
C SER A 323 -5.21 23.03 14.91
N VAL A 324 -4.66 22.14 14.09
CA VAL A 324 -4.45 22.39 12.66
C VAL A 324 -5.81 22.32 11.93
N SER A 325 -6.09 23.26 11.04
CA SER A 325 -7.34 23.25 10.29
C SER A 325 -7.38 22.14 9.24
N CYS A 326 -8.61 21.71 8.88
CA CYS A 326 -8.80 20.66 7.87
C CYS A 326 -8.25 21.10 6.51
N GLU A 327 -8.43 22.37 6.15
CA GLU A 327 -7.97 22.94 4.90
C GLU A 327 -6.44 22.89 4.73
N VAL A 328 -5.69 23.07 5.82
CA VAL A 328 -4.22 22.94 5.81
C VAL A 328 -3.81 21.49 5.52
N ILE A 329 -4.48 20.53 6.16
CA ILE A 329 -4.25 19.12 5.92
C ILE A 329 -4.58 18.74 4.47
N GLU A 330 -5.72 19.21 3.95
CA GLU A 330 -6.13 18.96 2.56
C GLU A 330 -5.18 19.62 1.56
N ALA A 331 -4.73 20.85 1.84
CA ALA A 331 -3.75 21.53 1.01
C ALA A 331 -2.43 20.75 0.93
N PHE A 332 -1.94 20.24 2.06
CA PHE A 332 -0.77 19.37 2.09
C PHE A 332 -1.01 18.08 1.31
N LEU A 333 -2.09 17.37 1.59
CA LEU A 333 -2.42 16.09 0.95
C LEU A 333 -2.66 16.22 -0.57
N ASN A 334 -3.17 17.36 -1.03
CA ASN A 334 -3.35 17.67 -2.47
C ASN A 334 -2.08 18.22 -3.14
N SER A 335 -1.00 18.42 -2.40
CA SER A 335 0.26 18.98 -2.92
C SER A 335 1.05 17.97 -3.77
N LYS A 336 1.95 18.48 -4.62
CA LYS A 336 2.92 17.64 -5.36
C LYS A 336 3.89 16.93 -4.42
N VAL A 337 4.19 17.50 -3.26
CA VAL A 337 5.09 16.92 -2.25
C VAL A 337 4.46 15.65 -1.67
N SER A 338 3.23 15.73 -1.19
CA SER A 338 2.48 14.58 -0.70
C SER A 338 2.33 13.49 -1.78
N SER A 339 1.98 13.88 -3.00
CA SER A 339 1.90 12.94 -4.13
C SER A 339 3.24 12.24 -4.40
N SER A 340 4.37 12.95 -4.28
CA SER A 340 5.70 12.36 -4.42
C SER A 340 5.99 11.34 -3.32
N PHE A 341 5.68 11.66 -2.07
CA PHE A 341 5.84 10.73 -0.94
C PHE A 341 4.96 9.49 -1.09
N LEU A 342 3.69 9.69 -1.46
CA LEU A 342 2.75 8.58 -1.63
C LEU A 342 3.14 7.65 -2.78
N ARG A 343 3.68 8.15 -3.88
CA ARG A 343 4.19 7.30 -4.97
C ARG A 343 5.37 6.42 -4.53
N MET A 344 6.11 6.82 -3.51
CA MET A 344 7.16 5.99 -2.92
C MET A 344 6.59 4.92 -1.99
N LEU A 345 5.61 5.28 -1.15
CA LEU A 345 5.00 4.38 -0.18
C LEU A 345 3.97 3.42 -0.82
N ALA A 346 3.26 3.87 -1.86
CA ALA A 346 2.20 3.16 -2.56
C ALA A 346 2.41 3.15 -4.09
N PRO A 347 3.45 2.49 -4.60
CA PRO A 347 3.77 2.49 -6.05
C PRO A 347 2.70 1.80 -6.90
N THR A 348 1.79 1.03 -6.30
CA THR A 348 0.66 0.35 -6.96
C THR A 348 -0.62 1.19 -6.98
N LEU A 349 -0.57 2.46 -6.58
CA LEU A 349 -1.72 3.37 -6.48
C LEU A 349 -2.87 2.85 -5.57
N ASP A 350 -2.55 1.97 -4.63
CA ASP A 350 -3.43 1.53 -3.53
C ASP A 350 -3.09 2.36 -2.29
N PHE A 351 -3.81 3.47 -2.09
CA PHE A 351 -3.57 4.47 -1.05
C PHE A 351 -4.23 4.07 0.28
N LYS A 352 -3.58 3.18 1.02
CA LYS A 352 -4.07 2.73 2.33
C LYS A 352 -3.95 3.82 3.39
N LEU A 353 -4.76 3.68 4.44
CA LEU A 353 -4.73 4.57 5.60
C LEU A 353 -3.31 4.72 6.17
N THR A 354 -2.58 3.61 6.29
CA THR A 354 -1.21 3.60 6.80
C THR A 354 -0.24 4.42 5.95
N HIS A 355 -0.39 4.41 4.61
CA HIS A 355 0.44 5.23 3.73
C HIS A 355 0.19 6.73 3.95
N VAL A 356 -1.08 7.12 4.08
CA VAL A 356 -1.45 8.52 4.36
C VAL A 356 -0.93 8.93 5.73
N LEU A 357 -1.17 8.12 6.76
CA LEU A 357 -0.77 8.43 8.14
C LEU A 357 0.74 8.54 8.34
N SER A 358 1.55 7.89 7.50
CA SER A 358 3.02 7.94 7.60
C SER A 358 3.66 9.12 6.87
N LEU A 359 2.89 9.99 6.22
CA LEU A 359 3.44 11.16 5.54
C LEU A 359 4.06 12.16 6.53
N PRO A 360 5.29 12.66 6.28
CA PRO A 360 5.90 13.67 7.11
C PRO A 360 5.25 15.03 6.85
N LEU A 361 4.85 15.71 7.92
CA LEU A 361 4.29 17.05 7.87
C LEU A 361 5.13 17.99 8.73
N LYS A 362 5.78 18.96 8.09
CA LYS A 362 6.44 20.03 8.82
C LYS A 362 5.40 20.86 9.55
N GLN A 363 5.58 21.01 10.86
CA GLN A 363 4.73 21.87 11.69
C GLN A 363 4.64 23.27 11.07
N VAL A 364 3.43 23.75 10.90
CA VAL A 364 3.14 25.08 10.34
C VAL A 364 3.03 26.09 11.47
#